data_0e8a59b7edcdd0e716e8ca43a77dad20
#
_entry.id   0e8a59b7edcdd0e716e8ca43a77dad20
#
_cell.length_a   1.000
_cell.length_b   1.000
_cell.length_c   1.000
_cell.angle_alpha   90.00
_cell.angle_beta   90.00
_cell.angle_gamma   90.00
#
_symmetry.space_group_name_H-M   'P 1'
#
loop_
_entity.id
_entity.type
_entity.pdbx_description
1 polymer ?
#
loop_
_entity_poly.entity_id
_entity_poly.type
_entity_poly.pdbx_seq_one_letter_code
_entity_poly.pdbx_strand_id
1 'polypeptide(L)'
;YTTGYLRMGDSFYYIKSQMLCLGLGLAVMLLFSRIDHRFLRRMVWPGYVVCIVMLIAVLFSAPLNGCRRWLRIGFTIQVSEIAKFEMILLTAHLAAKAPHLEKLDPSSGRRVPAGQWLYQRIVRELIVPLLPLIPVVILLMLEPHMSGIVLTTAICGTILLLGGSGGIITWAGGASAVLLLRTVLEHIDSIPYLQSRLDGWTHDLSKMTDQTLQSLYAIGSGGVTGLGLGNSIEKQLWLPESTNDFIFSVVCE
;
A
#
# COMPACT_ATOMS: atom_id res chain seq x y z
N TYR A 1 17.37 -20.31 -9.35
CA TYR A 1 18.70 -20.88 -9.56
C TYR A 1 19.35 -20.31 -10.82
N THR A 2 18.82 -20.56 -12.00
CA THR A 2 19.37 -20.14 -13.29
C THR A 2 19.46 -18.62 -13.45
N THR A 3 18.43 -17.89 -13.08
CA THR A 3 18.39 -16.42 -13.16
C THR A 3 19.42 -15.76 -12.23
N GLY A 4 19.63 -16.32 -11.03
CA GLY A 4 20.68 -15.85 -10.10
C GLY A 4 22.08 -16.03 -10.71
N TYR A 5 22.33 -17.18 -11.33
CA TYR A 5 23.59 -17.43 -11.99
C TYR A 5 23.84 -16.50 -13.19
N LEU A 6 22.82 -16.31 -14.05
CA LEU A 6 22.96 -15.46 -15.26
C LEU A 6 23.12 -13.96 -14.93
N ARG A 7 22.46 -13.46 -13.88
CA ARG A 7 22.50 -12.03 -13.55
C ARG A 7 23.57 -11.64 -12.53
N MET A 8 23.86 -12.51 -11.57
CA MET A 8 24.71 -12.22 -10.40
C MET A 8 25.90 -13.16 -10.25
N GLY A 9 26.04 -14.19 -11.09
CA GLY A 9 27.10 -15.18 -10.99
C GLY A 9 26.97 -16.18 -9.82
N ASP A 10 25.94 -16.04 -8.99
CA ASP A 10 25.64 -16.93 -7.86
C ASP A 10 24.23 -17.48 -7.99
N SER A 11 24.13 -18.78 -8.17
CA SER A 11 22.85 -19.49 -8.29
C SER A 11 21.95 -19.37 -7.06
N PHE A 12 22.53 -19.16 -5.89
CA PHE A 12 21.81 -19.05 -4.62
C PHE A 12 21.60 -17.62 -4.15
N TYR A 13 21.98 -16.61 -4.94
CA TYR A 13 21.89 -15.19 -4.58
C TYR A 13 20.52 -14.81 -4.04
N TYR A 14 19.45 -15.11 -4.78
CA TYR A 14 18.09 -14.78 -4.38
C TYR A 14 17.65 -15.53 -3.13
N ILE A 15 18.01 -16.81 -2.99
CA ILE A 15 17.66 -17.62 -1.82
C ILE A 15 18.36 -17.08 -0.57
N LYS A 16 19.66 -16.79 -0.65
CA LYS A 16 20.41 -16.19 0.47
C LYS A 16 19.81 -14.86 0.91
N SER A 17 19.49 -13.98 -0.04
CA SER A 17 18.85 -12.69 0.23
C SER A 17 17.48 -12.86 0.89
N GLN A 18 16.64 -13.76 0.39
CA GLN A 18 15.31 -14.02 0.96
C GLN A 18 15.38 -14.63 2.36
N MET A 19 16.30 -15.57 2.60
CA MET A 19 16.50 -16.17 3.93
C MET A 19 16.98 -15.15 4.95
N LEU A 20 17.85 -14.22 4.54
CA LEU A 20 18.29 -13.12 5.41
C LEU A 20 17.12 -12.19 5.75
N CYS A 21 16.34 -11.80 4.75
CA CYS A 21 15.15 -10.96 4.96
C CYS A 21 14.10 -11.66 5.84
N LEU A 22 13.88 -12.96 5.63
CA LEU A 22 12.98 -13.77 6.45
C LEU A 22 13.45 -13.82 7.91
N GLY A 23 14.73 -14.12 8.14
CA GLY A 23 15.32 -14.13 9.49
C GLY A 23 15.20 -12.77 10.19
N LEU A 24 15.50 -11.69 9.48
CA LEU A 24 15.34 -10.33 9.99
C LEU A 24 13.87 -10.01 10.30
N GLY A 25 12.96 -10.37 9.39
CA GLY A 25 11.53 -10.16 9.57
C GLY A 25 10.98 -10.90 10.78
N LEU A 26 11.36 -12.17 10.97
CA LEU A 26 10.99 -12.96 12.15
C LEU A 26 11.56 -12.36 13.44
N ALA A 27 12.81 -11.91 13.44
CA ALA A 27 13.42 -11.25 14.60
C ALA A 27 12.68 -9.98 14.97
N VAL A 28 12.34 -9.12 13.99
CA VAL A 28 11.56 -7.90 14.18
C VAL A 28 10.14 -8.23 14.69
N MET A 29 9.49 -9.24 14.13
CA MET A 29 8.17 -9.68 14.58
C MET A 29 8.19 -10.12 16.05
N LEU A 30 9.16 -10.93 16.44
CA LEU A 30 9.33 -11.38 17.83
C LEU A 30 9.66 -10.22 18.77
N LEU A 31 10.46 -9.26 18.33
CA LEU A 31 10.76 -8.05 19.10
C LEU A 31 9.48 -7.24 19.34
N PHE A 32 8.73 -6.93 18.28
CA PHE A 32 7.48 -6.16 18.40
C PHE A 32 6.40 -6.89 19.20
N SER A 33 6.36 -8.21 19.16
CA SER A 33 5.43 -9.02 19.99
C SER A 33 5.68 -8.88 21.51
N ARG A 34 6.88 -8.44 21.91
CA ARG A 34 7.27 -8.21 23.31
C ARG A 34 7.13 -6.75 23.75
N ILE A 35 6.91 -5.83 22.80
CA ILE A 35 6.75 -4.39 23.11
C ILE A 35 5.33 -4.13 23.60
N ASP A 36 5.22 -3.45 24.75
CA ASP A 36 3.93 -3.01 25.27
C ASP A 36 3.30 -1.96 24.32
N HIS A 37 2.03 -2.17 23.99
CA HIS A 37 1.25 -1.22 23.18
C HIS A 37 1.24 0.20 23.76
N ARG A 38 1.44 0.37 25.08
CA ARG A 38 1.55 1.67 25.73
C ARG A 38 2.80 2.43 25.26
N PHE A 39 3.90 1.72 25.01
CA PHE A 39 5.10 2.31 24.45
C PHE A 39 4.87 2.78 23.01
N LEU A 40 4.27 1.93 22.17
CA LEU A 40 3.91 2.30 20.81
C LEU A 40 3.03 3.54 20.77
N ARG A 41 2.03 3.61 21.68
CA ARG A 41 1.15 4.77 21.80
C ARG A 41 1.89 6.09 22.13
N ARG A 42 3.00 6.03 22.85
CA ARG A 42 3.83 7.22 23.11
C ARG A 42 4.66 7.62 21.92
N MET A 43 5.08 6.64 21.12
CA MET A 43 5.95 6.82 19.95
C MET A 43 5.19 7.26 18.69
N VAL A 44 3.85 7.23 18.68
CA VAL A 44 3.03 7.56 17.50
C VAL A 44 3.33 8.94 16.92
N TRP A 45 3.39 9.99 17.71
CA TRP A 45 3.67 11.33 17.20
C TRP A 45 5.12 11.54 16.78
N PRO A 46 6.12 11.13 17.55
CA PRO A 46 7.52 11.12 17.09
C PRO A 46 7.72 10.28 15.83
N GLY A 47 7.12 9.09 15.77
CA GLY A 47 7.16 8.21 14.60
C GLY A 47 6.58 8.87 13.35
N TYR A 48 5.43 9.52 13.48
CA TYR A 48 4.80 10.25 12.40
C TYR A 48 5.70 11.38 11.85
N VAL A 49 6.31 12.17 12.74
CA VAL A 49 7.24 13.24 12.31
C VAL A 49 8.43 12.65 11.58
N VAL A 50 9.04 11.58 12.10
CA VAL A 50 10.15 10.87 11.43
C VAL A 50 9.71 10.35 10.07
N CYS A 51 8.51 9.76 9.99
CA CYS A 51 7.95 9.26 8.73
C CYS A 51 7.78 10.37 7.68
N ILE A 52 7.25 11.53 8.05
CA ILE A 52 7.11 12.69 7.15
C ILE A 52 8.49 13.17 6.68
N VAL A 53 9.47 13.27 7.59
CA VAL A 53 10.85 13.65 7.23
C VAL A 53 11.46 12.65 6.25
N MET A 54 11.26 11.35 6.47
CA MET A 54 11.74 10.30 5.55
C MET A 54 11.06 10.38 4.17
N LEU A 55 9.74 10.61 4.10
CA LEU A 55 9.04 10.81 2.84
C LEU A 55 9.55 12.03 2.09
N ILE A 56 9.80 13.14 2.79
CA ILE A 56 10.42 14.34 2.19
C ILE A 56 11.84 14.00 1.68
N ALA A 57 12.65 13.28 2.46
CA ALA A 57 14.00 12.90 2.07
C ALA A 57 14.03 12.03 0.79
N VAL A 58 13.03 11.15 0.61
CA VAL A 58 12.90 10.33 -0.62
C VAL A 58 12.73 11.17 -1.86
N LEU A 59 12.05 12.32 -1.81
CA LEU A 59 11.87 13.21 -2.96
C LEU A 59 13.20 13.75 -3.49
N PHE A 60 14.22 13.87 -2.62
CA PHE A 60 15.57 14.29 -2.97
C PHE A 60 16.50 13.11 -3.29
N SER A 61 16.04 11.86 -3.17
CA SER A 61 16.86 10.68 -3.45
C SER A 61 17.06 10.47 -4.95
N ALA A 62 18.12 9.73 -5.30
CA ALA A 62 18.35 9.33 -6.70
C ALA A 62 17.23 8.40 -7.19
N PRO A 63 16.70 8.61 -8.41
CA PRO A 63 15.64 7.75 -8.95
C PRO A 63 16.15 6.32 -9.15
N LEU A 64 15.34 5.34 -8.79
CA LEU A 64 15.55 3.92 -9.08
C LEU A 64 14.44 3.47 -10.04
N ASN A 65 14.80 2.91 -11.19
CA ASN A 65 13.85 2.52 -12.24
C ASN A 65 12.88 3.65 -12.64
N GLY A 66 13.38 4.89 -12.71
CA GLY A 66 12.59 6.07 -13.08
C GLY A 66 11.69 6.63 -11.98
N CYS A 67 11.65 6.02 -10.79
CA CYS A 67 10.81 6.46 -9.68
C CYS A 67 11.65 6.79 -8.44
N ARG A 68 11.27 7.84 -7.70
CA ARG A 68 11.89 8.23 -6.43
C ARG A 68 11.07 7.71 -5.27
N ARG A 69 11.20 6.40 -4.96
CA ARG A 69 10.39 5.72 -3.91
C ARG A 69 11.26 5.03 -2.86
N TRP A 70 12.59 5.02 -3.09
CA TRP A 70 13.52 4.23 -2.31
C TRP A 70 14.58 5.11 -1.67
N LEU A 71 14.81 4.92 -0.38
CA LEU A 71 15.90 5.54 0.35
C LEU A 71 17.06 4.54 0.47
N ARG A 72 18.27 4.94 0.04
CA ARG A 72 19.49 4.14 0.14
C ARG A 72 20.32 4.59 1.32
N ILE A 73 20.29 3.81 2.40
CA ILE A 73 21.09 4.05 3.61
C ILE A 73 21.86 2.75 3.91
N GLY A 74 22.83 2.41 3.04
CA GLY A 74 23.50 1.10 3.11
C GLY A 74 22.64 -0.08 2.57
N PHE A 75 21.36 -0.09 2.83
CA PHE A 75 20.33 -0.95 2.26
C PHE A 75 19.20 -0.10 1.69
N THR A 76 18.38 -0.70 0.84
CA THR A 76 17.30 0.01 0.15
C THR A 76 16.00 -0.16 0.91
N ILE A 77 15.42 0.95 1.39
CA ILE A 77 14.15 0.97 2.11
C ILE A 77 13.11 1.70 1.27
N GLN A 78 11.93 1.12 1.16
CA GLN A 78 10.76 1.80 0.62
C GLN A 78 10.03 2.51 1.77
N VAL A 79 10.13 3.83 1.81
CA VAL A 79 9.60 4.61 2.94
C VAL A 79 8.08 4.55 3.04
N SER A 80 7.37 4.38 1.93
CA SER A 80 5.92 4.20 1.93
C SER A 80 5.43 2.98 2.72
N GLU A 81 6.26 1.92 2.88
CA GLU A 81 5.92 0.77 3.74
C GLU A 81 5.92 1.17 5.22
N ILE A 82 6.93 1.96 5.63
CA ILE A 82 6.98 2.52 6.98
C ILE A 82 5.81 3.47 7.22
N ALA A 83 5.48 4.30 6.22
CA ALA A 83 4.35 5.22 6.30
C ALA A 83 3.02 4.50 6.51
N LYS A 84 2.78 3.38 5.85
CA LYS A 84 1.58 2.55 6.07
C LYS A 84 1.47 2.07 7.51
N PHE A 85 2.57 1.54 8.05
CA PHE A 85 2.61 1.06 9.44
C PHE A 85 2.35 2.21 10.43
N GLU A 86 2.99 3.35 10.23
CA GLU A 86 2.80 4.52 11.09
C GLU A 86 1.37 5.05 11.02
N MET A 87 0.77 5.09 9.83
CA MET A 87 -0.62 5.50 9.66
C MET A 87 -1.61 4.56 10.34
N ILE A 88 -1.32 3.25 10.42
CA ILE A 88 -2.11 2.29 11.23
C ILE A 88 -2.11 2.73 12.69
N LEU A 89 -0.93 2.97 13.25
CA LEU A 89 -0.78 3.34 14.66
C LEU A 89 -1.44 4.68 14.97
N LEU A 90 -1.21 5.69 14.13
CA LEU A 90 -1.73 7.03 14.34
C LEU A 90 -3.24 7.11 14.20
N THR A 91 -3.80 6.49 13.15
CA THR A 91 -5.24 6.46 12.93
C THR A 91 -5.94 5.70 14.06
N ALA A 92 -5.41 4.54 14.48
CA ALA A 92 -5.94 3.78 15.61
C ALA A 92 -5.85 4.59 16.92
N HIS A 93 -4.75 5.29 17.16
CA HIS A 93 -4.58 6.14 18.34
C HIS A 93 -5.60 7.29 18.39
N LEU A 94 -5.81 7.96 17.26
CA LEU A 94 -6.77 9.07 17.18
C LEU A 94 -8.21 8.58 17.26
N ALA A 95 -8.53 7.46 16.61
CA ALA A 95 -9.84 6.82 16.69
C ALA A 95 -10.17 6.40 18.15
N ALA A 96 -9.20 5.82 18.85
CA ALA A 96 -9.38 5.43 20.26
C ALA A 96 -9.53 6.63 21.22
N LYS A 97 -9.05 7.81 20.83
CA LYS A 97 -9.25 9.06 21.59
C LYS A 97 -10.55 9.79 21.25
N ALA A 98 -11.18 9.44 20.13
CA ALA A 98 -12.43 10.05 19.75
C ALA A 98 -13.49 9.73 20.83
N PRO A 99 -14.11 10.74 21.45
CA PRO A 99 -15.13 10.49 22.44
C PRO A 99 -16.36 9.87 21.76
N HIS A 100 -16.86 8.77 22.32
CA HIS A 100 -18.16 8.25 21.92
C HIS A 100 -19.23 9.30 22.29
N LEU A 101 -19.72 10.00 21.29
CA LEU A 101 -20.71 11.05 21.49
C LEU A 101 -22.09 10.40 21.73
N GLU A 102 -22.54 10.41 22.96
CA GLU A 102 -23.91 10.04 23.31
C GLU A 102 -24.89 11.10 22.80
N LYS A 103 -26.09 10.65 22.46
CA LYS A 103 -27.19 11.57 22.04
C LYS A 103 -27.70 12.45 23.17
N LEU A 104 -27.29 12.18 24.39
CA LEU A 104 -27.61 12.94 25.60
C LEU A 104 -26.36 13.71 26.04
N ASP A 105 -26.52 14.99 26.34
CA ASP A 105 -25.49 15.80 26.95
C ASP A 105 -25.31 15.35 28.43
N PRO A 106 -24.10 14.83 28.80
CA PRO A 106 -23.87 14.32 30.14
C PRO A 106 -24.05 15.38 31.24
N SER A 107 -23.92 16.67 30.88
CA SER A 107 -24.00 17.78 31.84
C SER A 107 -25.41 18.27 32.08
N SER A 108 -26.29 18.21 31.08
CA SER A 108 -27.64 18.79 31.16
C SER A 108 -28.78 17.75 31.05
N GLY A 109 -28.47 16.50 30.75
CA GLY A 109 -29.45 15.44 30.50
C GLY A 109 -30.38 15.71 29.29
N ARG A 110 -30.12 16.77 28.53
CA ARG A 110 -30.89 17.14 27.33
C ARG A 110 -30.37 16.45 26.08
N ARG A 111 -31.28 16.14 25.16
CA ARG A 111 -30.89 15.62 23.85
C ARG A 111 -30.16 16.69 23.05
N VAL A 112 -28.97 16.38 22.59
CA VAL A 112 -28.21 17.22 21.65
C VAL A 112 -29.00 17.30 20.33
N PRO A 113 -29.19 18.50 19.76
CA PRO A 113 -29.82 18.64 18.44
C PRO A 113 -29.15 17.73 17.41
N ALA A 114 -29.95 17.03 16.60
CA ALA A 114 -29.45 16.01 15.68
C ALA A 114 -28.36 16.53 14.73
N GLY A 115 -28.48 17.78 14.26
CA GLY A 115 -27.47 18.40 13.40
C GLY A 115 -26.13 18.67 14.12
N GLN A 116 -26.15 19.14 15.35
CA GLN A 116 -24.94 19.36 16.13
C GLN A 116 -24.25 18.03 16.50
N TRP A 117 -25.05 17.04 16.89
CA TRP A 117 -24.55 15.69 17.19
C TRP A 117 -23.88 15.08 15.95
N LEU A 118 -24.52 15.15 14.78
CA LEU A 118 -23.97 14.61 13.52
C LEU A 118 -22.69 15.35 13.13
N TYR A 119 -22.68 16.67 13.20
CA TYR A 119 -21.49 17.47 12.90
C TYR A 119 -20.31 17.13 13.81
N GLN A 120 -20.53 17.09 15.13
CA GLN A 120 -19.47 16.73 16.08
C GLN A 120 -18.95 15.32 15.84
N ARG A 121 -19.83 14.41 15.48
CA ARG A 121 -19.48 13.03 15.17
C ARG A 121 -18.63 12.93 13.90
N ILE A 122 -19.03 13.59 12.81
CA ILE A 122 -18.26 13.63 11.56
C ILE A 122 -16.87 14.22 11.82
N VAL A 123 -16.79 15.33 12.52
CA VAL A 123 -15.51 16.00 12.77
C VAL A 123 -14.59 15.14 13.63
N ARG A 124 -15.08 14.61 14.75
CA ARG A 124 -14.25 13.92 15.75
C ARG A 124 -13.94 12.46 15.41
N GLU A 125 -14.91 11.74 14.84
CA GLU A 125 -14.76 10.31 14.55
C GLU A 125 -14.21 10.05 13.14
N LEU A 126 -14.34 10.99 12.20
CA LEU A 126 -13.89 10.81 10.81
C LEU A 126 -12.77 11.78 10.43
N ILE A 127 -13.03 13.10 10.51
CA ILE A 127 -12.10 14.11 9.97
C ILE A 127 -10.81 14.16 10.80
N VAL A 128 -10.89 14.26 12.11
CA VAL A 128 -9.71 14.38 12.99
C VAL A 128 -8.76 13.19 12.85
N PRO A 129 -9.21 11.92 12.84
CA PRO A 129 -8.32 10.78 12.63
C PRO A 129 -7.72 10.69 11.22
N LEU A 130 -8.40 11.25 10.20
CA LEU A 130 -7.91 11.26 8.81
C LEU A 130 -7.04 12.48 8.47
N LEU A 131 -7.06 13.51 9.30
CA LEU A 131 -6.29 14.73 9.03
C LEU A 131 -4.79 14.47 8.79
N PRO A 132 -4.10 13.62 9.56
CA PRO A 132 -2.70 13.29 9.34
C PRO A 132 -2.45 12.50 8.05
N LEU A 133 -3.46 11.91 7.45
CA LEU A 133 -3.33 11.22 6.17
C LEU A 133 -3.07 12.20 5.01
N ILE A 134 -3.55 13.43 5.12
CA ILE A 134 -3.44 14.43 4.04
C ILE A 134 -2.00 14.70 3.63
N PRO A 135 -1.06 15.07 4.53
CA PRO A 135 0.33 15.29 4.14
C PRO A 135 1.01 14.02 3.61
N VAL A 136 0.67 12.85 4.13
CA VAL A 136 1.20 11.57 3.61
C VAL A 136 0.74 11.33 2.18
N VAL A 137 -0.55 11.54 1.88
CA VAL A 137 -1.10 11.41 0.52
C VAL A 137 -0.45 12.40 -0.44
N ILE A 138 -0.28 13.66 -0.02
CA ILE A 138 0.38 14.68 -0.85
C ILE A 138 1.82 14.26 -1.18
N LEU A 139 2.58 13.78 -0.20
CA LEU A 139 3.95 13.33 -0.42
C LEU A 139 4.02 12.09 -1.33
N LEU A 140 3.12 11.12 -1.14
CA LEU A 140 3.01 9.94 -2.00
C LEU A 140 2.56 10.28 -3.43
N MET A 141 1.78 11.35 -3.62
CA MET A 141 1.46 11.87 -4.96
C MET A 141 2.68 12.47 -5.65
N LEU A 142 3.54 13.17 -4.90
CA LEU A 142 4.80 13.71 -5.42
C LEU A 142 5.83 12.61 -5.74
N GLU A 143 5.70 11.43 -5.14
CA GLU A 143 6.50 10.22 -5.43
C GLU A 143 5.96 9.38 -6.59
N PRO A 144 4.97 9.79 -7.36
CA PRO A 144 3.97 9.10 -8.18
C PRO A 144 3.68 7.64 -7.73
N HIS A 145 3.28 7.48 -6.45
CA HIS A 145 3.01 6.17 -5.84
C HIS A 145 1.52 5.92 -5.60
N MET A 146 0.74 5.75 -6.68
CA MET A 146 -0.73 5.62 -6.63
C MET A 146 -1.20 4.42 -5.81
N SER A 147 -0.56 3.26 -5.96
CA SER A 147 -0.90 2.05 -5.18
C SER A 147 -0.70 2.25 -3.67
N GLY A 148 0.36 2.98 -3.29
CA GLY A 148 0.62 3.34 -1.90
C GLY A 148 -0.48 4.23 -1.31
N ILE A 149 -0.96 5.21 -2.07
CA ILE A 149 -2.06 6.10 -1.67
C ILE A 149 -3.34 5.31 -1.43
N VAL A 150 -3.76 4.51 -2.42
CA VAL A 150 -4.99 3.70 -2.33
C VAL A 150 -4.94 2.76 -1.13
N LEU A 151 -3.83 2.04 -0.96
CA LEU A 151 -3.67 1.08 0.12
C LEU A 151 -3.65 1.76 1.50
N THR A 152 -2.89 2.84 1.66
CA THR A 152 -2.83 3.58 2.93
C THR A 152 -4.19 4.15 3.31
N THR A 153 -4.91 4.74 2.34
CA THR A 153 -6.25 5.29 2.56
C THR A 153 -7.25 4.19 2.93
N ALA A 154 -7.21 3.04 2.24
CA ALA A 154 -8.07 1.89 2.54
C ALA A 154 -7.80 1.33 3.95
N ILE A 155 -6.54 1.23 4.35
CA ILE A 155 -6.15 0.80 5.70
C ILE A 155 -6.72 1.76 6.76
N CYS A 156 -6.51 3.08 6.60
CA CYS A 156 -7.05 4.07 7.54
C CYS A 156 -8.57 4.01 7.61
N GLY A 157 -9.25 3.89 6.47
CA GLY A 157 -10.70 3.71 6.40
C GLY A 157 -11.17 2.47 7.16
N THR A 158 -10.51 1.34 6.96
CA THR A 158 -10.81 0.07 7.64
C THR A 158 -10.64 0.20 9.16
N ILE A 159 -9.59 0.88 9.63
CA ILE A 159 -9.37 1.11 11.07
C ILE A 159 -10.52 1.93 11.67
N LEU A 160 -10.98 2.97 10.98
CA LEU A 160 -12.11 3.77 11.44
C LEU A 160 -13.41 2.96 11.47
N LEU A 161 -13.62 2.07 10.48
CA LEU A 161 -14.73 1.11 10.46
C LEU A 161 -14.74 0.22 11.69
N LEU A 162 -13.61 -0.42 11.97
CA LEU A 162 -13.44 -1.33 13.10
C LEU A 162 -13.45 -0.60 14.44
N GLY A 163 -12.99 0.65 14.47
CA GLY A 163 -12.95 1.51 15.64
C GLY A 163 -14.32 2.01 16.13
N GLY A 164 -15.42 1.64 15.44
CA GLY A 164 -16.78 1.96 15.87
C GLY A 164 -17.23 3.37 15.54
N SER A 165 -16.56 4.08 14.63
CA SER A 165 -17.07 5.31 14.03
C SER A 165 -18.42 5.00 13.35
N GLY A 166 -19.50 5.27 14.03
CA GLY A 166 -20.87 4.80 13.80
C GLY A 166 -21.30 4.54 12.35
N GLY A 167 -22.03 3.48 12.17
CA GLY A 167 -22.40 2.87 10.88
C GLY A 167 -22.81 3.82 9.75
N ILE A 168 -23.53 4.92 10.02
CA ILE A 168 -23.97 5.88 9.00
C ILE A 168 -22.77 6.61 8.37
N ILE A 169 -21.79 7.05 9.18
CA ILE A 169 -20.62 7.79 8.69
C ILE A 169 -19.73 6.89 7.86
N THR A 170 -19.64 5.65 8.28
CA THR A 170 -18.89 4.61 7.58
C THR A 170 -19.51 4.25 6.23
N TRP A 171 -20.83 4.03 6.22
CA TRP A 171 -21.56 3.78 4.97
C TRP A 171 -21.51 4.98 4.02
N ALA A 172 -21.64 6.20 4.55
CA ALA A 172 -21.50 7.43 3.75
C ALA A 172 -20.07 7.58 3.20
N GLY A 173 -19.04 7.30 4.01
CA GLY A 173 -17.65 7.30 3.57
C GLY A 173 -17.37 6.22 2.52
N GLY A 174 -17.89 5.01 2.71
CA GLY A 174 -17.81 3.93 1.74
C GLY A 174 -18.54 4.25 0.43
N ALA A 175 -19.74 4.78 0.51
CA ALA A 175 -20.52 5.19 -0.65
C ALA A 175 -19.83 6.33 -1.44
N SER A 176 -19.26 7.32 -0.73
CA SER A 176 -18.51 8.40 -1.39
C SER A 176 -17.23 7.88 -2.06
N ALA A 177 -16.53 6.93 -1.47
CA ALA A 177 -15.36 6.28 -2.07
C ALA A 177 -15.74 5.50 -3.35
N VAL A 178 -16.85 4.77 -3.33
CA VAL A 178 -17.38 4.06 -4.51
C VAL A 178 -17.79 5.04 -5.61
N LEU A 179 -18.47 6.14 -5.26
CA LEU A 179 -18.83 7.17 -6.24
C LEU A 179 -17.58 7.83 -6.85
N LEU A 180 -16.57 8.12 -6.03
CA LEU A 180 -15.31 8.71 -6.50
C LEU A 180 -14.56 7.74 -7.40
N LEU A 181 -14.52 6.46 -7.05
CA LEU A 181 -13.96 5.39 -7.89
C LEU A 181 -14.71 5.33 -9.23
N ARG A 182 -16.04 5.34 -9.22
CA ARG A 182 -16.86 5.35 -10.42
C ARG A 182 -16.53 6.57 -11.30
N THR A 183 -16.46 7.77 -10.73
CA THR A 183 -16.10 8.99 -11.47
C THR A 183 -14.72 8.89 -12.09
N VAL A 184 -13.74 8.33 -11.37
CA VAL A 184 -12.39 8.09 -11.90
C VAL A 184 -12.43 7.09 -13.05
N LEU A 185 -13.20 6.01 -12.95
CA LEU A 185 -13.36 5.02 -14.01
C LEU A 185 -14.06 5.59 -15.25
N GLU A 186 -15.07 6.45 -15.07
CA GLU A 186 -15.78 7.13 -16.16
C GLU A 186 -14.87 8.14 -16.92
N HIS A 187 -13.85 8.69 -16.24
CA HIS A 187 -12.90 9.65 -16.84
C HIS A 187 -11.50 9.05 -17.05
N ILE A 188 -11.41 7.73 -17.11
CA ILE A 188 -10.12 7.03 -17.18
C ILE A 188 -9.33 7.34 -18.44
N ASP A 189 -10.04 7.59 -19.54
CA ASP A 189 -9.45 7.98 -20.84
C ASP A 189 -8.72 9.32 -20.78
N SER A 190 -9.05 10.15 -19.79
CA SER A 190 -8.37 11.43 -19.56
C SER A 190 -7.11 11.31 -18.69
N ILE A 191 -6.85 10.12 -18.12
CA ILE A 191 -5.69 9.85 -17.24
C ILE A 191 -4.80 8.78 -17.91
N PRO A 192 -3.77 9.18 -18.69
CA PRO A 192 -2.96 8.25 -19.50
C PRO A 192 -2.31 7.13 -18.69
N TYR A 193 -1.94 7.41 -17.44
CA TYR A 193 -1.35 6.41 -16.55
C TYR A 193 -2.33 5.28 -16.17
N LEU A 194 -3.59 5.61 -15.89
CA LEU A 194 -4.62 4.62 -15.55
C LEU A 194 -5.06 3.85 -16.79
N GLN A 195 -5.17 4.54 -17.92
CA GLN A 195 -5.51 3.94 -19.20
C GLN A 195 -4.49 2.87 -19.58
N SER A 196 -3.19 3.16 -19.55
CA SER A 196 -2.14 2.19 -19.87
C SER A 196 -2.14 0.96 -18.96
N ARG A 197 -2.60 1.09 -17.71
CA ARG A 197 -2.73 -0.04 -16.78
C ARG A 197 -3.95 -0.90 -17.10
N LEU A 198 -5.07 -0.29 -17.50
CA LEU A 198 -6.28 -1.02 -17.89
C LEU A 198 -6.15 -1.67 -19.26
N ASP A 199 -5.45 -1.03 -20.19
CA ASP A 199 -5.18 -1.60 -21.52
C ASP A 199 -4.44 -2.94 -21.40
N GLY A 200 -3.59 -3.10 -20.37
CA GLY A 200 -2.95 -4.36 -20.04
C GLY A 200 -3.92 -5.48 -19.58
N TRP A 201 -5.17 -5.15 -19.25
CA TRP A 201 -6.22 -6.10 -18.84
C TRP A 201 -7.29 -6.30 -19.92
N THR A 202 -7.20 -5.58 -21.02
CA THR A 202 -8.12 -5.75 -22.16
C THR A 202 -7.76 -7.01 -22.94
N HIS A 203 -8.74 -7.59 -23.65
CA HIS A 203 -8.50 -8.73 -24.53
C HIS A 203 -7.76 -8.36 -25.83
N ASP A 204 -7.42 -7.08 -26.02
CA ASP A 204 -6.75 -6.60 -27.20
C ASP A 204 -5.22 -6.67 -27.01
N LEU A 205 -4.60 -7.71 -27.57
CA LEU A 205 -3.16 -7.96 -27.47
C LEU A 205 -2.31 -6.80 -27.99
N SER A 206 -2.86 -5.98 -28.90
CA SER A 206 -2.13 -4.84 -29.49
C SER A 206 -1.95 -3.68 -28.51
N LYS A 207 -2.76 -3.63 -27.45
CA LYS A 207 -2.73 -2.59 -26.41
C LYS A 207 -2.02 -3.03 -25.13
N MET A 208 -1.70 -4.32 -25.03
CA MET A 208 -1.00 -4.83 -23.85
C MET A 208 0.44 -4.31 -23.79
N THR A 209 0.94 -4.12 -22.57
CA THR A 209 2.36 -3.84 -22.37
C THR A 209 3.19 -5.07 -22.74
N ASP A 210 4.43 -4.87 -23.24
CA ASP A 210 5.34 -5.96 -23.57
C ASP A 210 5.49 -6.97 -22.43
N GLN A 211 5.55 -6.49 -21.18
CA GLN A 211 5.63 -7.35 -20.01
C GLN A 211 4.42 -8.28 -19.86
N THR A 212 3.21 -7.76 -20.04
CA THR A 212 1.98 -8.55 -19.95
C THR A 212 1.91 -9.56 -21.08
N LEU A 213 2.28 -9.16 -22.29
CA LEU A 213 2.28 -10.02 -23.46
C LEU A 213 3.29 -11.18 -23.30
N GLN A 214 4.52 -10.92 -22.90
CA GLN A 214 5.53 -11.94 -22.63
C GLN A 214 5.11 -12.88 -21.50
N SER A 215 4.45 -12.35 -20.46
CA SER A 215 3.90 -13.16 -19.37
C SER A 215 2.84 -14.15 -19.87
N LEU A 216 1.96 -13.73 -20.80
CA LEU A 216 0.97 -14.61 -21.41
C LEU A 216 1.62 -15.66 -22.34
N TYR A 217 2.67 -15.30 -23.05
CA TYR A 217 3.43 -16.23 -23.87
C TYR A 217 4.09 -17.30 -22.99
N ALA A 218 4.69 -16.91 -21.84
CA ALA A 218 5.23 -17.86 -20.87
C ALA A 218 4.18 -18.87 -20.40
N ILE A 219 3.00 -18.38 -19.98
CA ILE A 219 1.91 -19.26 -19.51
C ILE A 219 1.42 -20.16 -20.65
N GLY A 220 1.28 -19.62 -21.87
CA GLY A 220 0.81 -20.36 -23.04
C GLY A 220 1.78 -21.43 -23.51
N SER A 221 3.09 -21.16 -23.47
CA SER A 221 4.14 -22.11 -23.87
C SER A 221 4.27 -23.30 -22.92
N GLY A 222 3.96 -23.11 -21.63
CA GLY A 222 4.02 -24.19 -20.64
C GLY A 222 2.95 -25.25 -20.80
N GLY A 223 1.79 -24.91 -21.39
CA GLY A 223 0.67 -25.84 -21.53
C GLY A 223 0.19 -26.42 -20.20
N VAL A 224 -0.18 -27.70 -20.19
CA VAL A 224 -0.72 -28.36 -18.97
C VAL A 224 0.39 -28.95 -18.08
N THR A 225 1.50 -29.34 -18.67
CA THR A 225 2.59 -30.08 -17.97
C THR A 225 3.81 -29.23 -17.68
N GLY A 226 3.91 -28.05 -18.28
CA GLY A 226 5.07 -27.17 -18.23
C GLY A 226 6.25 -27.69 -19.08
N LEU A 227 7.25 -26.84 -19.29
CA LEU A 227 8.51 -27.16 -19.98
C LEU A 227 9.51 -27.90 -19.06
N GLY A 228 9.20 -27.98 -17.77
CA GLY A 228 10.04 -28.59 -16.74
C GLY A 228 10.97 -27.61 -16.03
N LEU A 229 11.43 -28.03 -14.86
CA LEU A 229 12.23 -27.20 -13.97
C LEU A 229 13.51 -26.72 -14.66
N GLY A 230 13.66 -25.41 -14.73
CA GLY A 230 14.86 -24.80 -15.27
C GLY A 230 14.81 -24.48 -16.77
N ASN A 231 13.82 -24.95 -17.50
CA ASN A 231 13.75 -24.87 -18.97
C ASN A 231 12.92 -23.66 -19.50
N SER A 232 12.39 -22.83 -18.60
CA SER A 232 11.68 -21.62 -19.00
C SER A 232 12.55 -20.75 -19.93
N ILE A 233 12.02 -20.37 -21.07
CA ILE A 233 12.67 -19.55 -22.10
C ILE A 233 12.50 -18.07 -21.75
N GLU A 234 11.29 -17.68 -21.33
CA GLU A 234 10.95 -16.28 -21.06
C GLU A 234 11.72 -15.68 -19.87
N LYS A 235 12.18 -16.50 -18.91
CA LYS A 235 13.08 -16.05 -17.85
C LYS A 235 14.46 -15.61 -18.32
N GLN A 236 14.88 -15.98 -19.55
CA GLN A 236 16.19 -15.69 -20.11
C GLN A 236 16.25 -14.30 -20.76
N LEU A 237 15.86 -13.26 -20.01
CA LEU A 237 15.89 -11.84 -20.38
C LEU A 237 14.73 -11.34 -21.27
N TRP A 238 13.80 -12.17 -21.71
CA TRP A 238 12.64 -11.76 -22.47
C TRP A 238 11.57 -11.13 -21.57
N LEU A 239 11.34 -11.70 -20.38
CA LEU A 239 10.36 -11.19 -19.44
C LEU A 239 11.05 -10.28 -18.40
N PRO A 240 10.82 -8.96 -18.41
CA PRO A 240 11.29 -8.05 -17.37
C PRO A 240 10.72 -8.46 -16.02
N GLU A 241 11.50 -8.29 -14.94
CA GLU A 241 11.08 -8.61 -13.54
C GLU A 241 10.53 -10.03 -13.35
N SER A 242 11.03 -10.99 -14.14
CA SER A 242 10.65 -12.42 -14.09
C SER A 242 10.84 -13.09 -12.71
N THR A 243 11.63 -12.50 -11.82
CA THR A 243 11.89 -13.01 -10.46
C THR A 243 11.01 -12.40 -9.38
N ASN A 244 10.26 -11.35 -9.71
CA ASN A 244 9.43 -10.59 -8.77
C ASN A 244 7.97 -10.61 -9.24
N ASP A 245 7.59 -9.65 -10.08
CA ASP A 245 6.19 -9.39 -10.44
C ASP A 245 5.58 -10.49 -11.33
N PHE A 246 6.41 -11.15 -12.15
CA PHE A 246 5.98 -12.17 -13.10
C PHE A 246 6.51 -13.58 -12.81
N ILE A 247 6.85 -13.85 -11.55
CA ILE A 247 7.36 -15.17 -11.14
C ILE A 247 6.34 -16.28 -11.44
N PHE A 248 5.05 -15.99 -11.30
CA PHE A 248 3.99 -16.96 -11.58
C PHE A 248 4.00 -17.41 -13.06
N SER A 249 4.22 -16.51 -13.99
CA SER A 249 4.31 -16.83 -15.43
C SER A 249 5.47 -17.80 -15.71
N VAL A 250 6.61 -17.59 -15.05
CA VAL A 250 7.77 -18.48 -15.14
C VAL A 250 7.50 -19.85 -14.50
N VAL A 251 6.66 -19.91 -13.45
CA VAL A 251 6.25 -21.19 -12.83
C VAL A 251 5.29 -21.97 -13.71
N CYS A 252 4.42 -21.24 -14.44
CA CYS A 252 3.47 -21.86 -15.37
C CYS A 252 4.12 -22.34 -16.66
N GLU A 253 5.24 -21.73 -17.09
CA GLU A 253 6.06 -22.16 -18.21
C GLU A 253 6.83 -23.44 -17.88
#